data_dd959d31887cd266ff927d780d30b0fd
#
_entry.id   dd959d31887cd266ff927d780d30b0fd
#
_cell.length_a   1.000
_cell.length_b   1.000
_cell.length_c   1.000
_cell.angle_alpha   90.00
_cell.angle_beta   90.00
_cell.angle_gamma   90.00
#
_symmetry.space_group_name_H-M   'P 1'
#
loop_
_entity.id
_entity.type
_entity.pdbx_description
1 polymer ?
#
loop_
_entity_poly.entity_id
_entity_poly.type
_entity_poly.pdbx_seq_one_letter_code
_entity_poly.pdbx_strand_id
1 'polypeptide(L)'
;MKGIALLGSTGSIGTQSLDVCRMHGYRVVCLTANRRVDLMETQIREFRPDLVSMMDPVAADDLRTRVADTGTKVLSGMDGLIECATYSGADTVLNAVVGMVGLQPTLAAIQAKKTLALANKETLVAGGHLVTNTAKAYGVDILPVDSEHSAIFQCLQGSPEKGAVKKLILTASGGPFFGKTLAELENVTAADALKHPNWDMGAKITIDSATMMNKGLEFIEAKWLFDMPIDAIDIVVHRESVVHSAIAYQDNSVIAQLGVPDMRIPIQYALTYPQRLPSPVQELSLVDYGKLTFYAPDYDTFRCINVCKDAIAAGGLRPAAANGANEESMRLFLNGKIKFTDIAVLNRAAMEACPQVADYTLDDVLQADRAARDYVIEAVS
;
A
#
# COMPACT_ATOMS: atom_id res chain seq x y z
N MET A 1 18.06 -20.02 -7.18
CA MET A 1 18.04 -18.81 -6.33
C MET A 1 16.84 -18.00 -6.79
N LYS A 2 15.96 -17.58 -5.87
CA LYS A 2 14.72 -16.86 -6.20
C LYS A 2 15.03 -15.50 -6.83
N GLY A 3 14.47 -15.24 -8.01
CA GLY A 3 14.61 -13.97 -8.73
C GLY A 3 13.52 -12.97 -8.31
N ILE A 4 13.91 -11.77 -7.91
CA ILE A 4 13.00 -10.72 -7.46
C ILE A 4 13.01 -9.55 -8.44
N ALA A 5 11.84 -9.18 -8.95
CA ALA A 5 11.61 -7.90 -9.60
C ALA A 5 11.01 -6.93 -8.57
N LEU A 6 11.71 -5.84 -8.28
CA LEU A 6 11.31 -4.85 -7.28
C LEU A 6 10.87 -3.57 -7.97
N LEU A 7 9.57 -3.31 -7.94
CA LEU A 7 8.98 -2.10 -8.49
C LEU A 7 8.94 -1.02 -7.40
N GLY A 8 9.60 0.12 -7.65
CA GLY A 8 9.69 1.21 -6.66
C GLY A 8 10.86 1.09 -5.68
N SER A 9 12.01 0.61 -6.14
CA SER A 9 13.18 0.28 -5.30
C SER A 9 13.78 1.43 -4.51
N THR A 10 13.57 2.67 -4.94
CA THR A 10 14.12 3.86 -4.29
C THR A 10 13.20 4.48 -3.23
N GLY A 11 12.01 3.90 -3.02
CA GLY A 11 11.08 4.27 -1.96
C GLY A 11 11.44 3.62 -0.62
N SER A 12 10.70 3.98 0.45
CA SER A 12 10.91 3.44 1.79
C SER A 12 10.76 1.91 1.82
N ILE A 13 9.69 1.37 1.25
CA ILE A 13 9.49 -0.09 1.15
C ILE A 13 10.53 -0.73 0.23
N GLY A 14 10.87 -0.06 -0.88
CA GLY A 14 11.86 -0.58 -1.82
C GLY A 14 13.24 -0.76 -1.21
N THR A 15 13.75 0.23 -0.47
CA THR A 15 15.06 0.14 0.20
C THR A 15 15.08 -0.94 1.28
N GLN A 16 14.03 -1.04 2.09
CA GLN A 16 13.88 -2.11 3.08
C GLN A 16 13.74 -3.50 2.44
N SER A 17 13.13 -3.59 1.25
CA SER A 17 13.08 -4.84 0.48
C SER A 17 14.46 -5.27 0.00
N LEU A 18 15.31 -4.32 -0.39
CA LEU A 18 16.71 -4.62 -0.75
C LEU A 18 17.53 -5.09 0.45
N ASP A 19 17.28 -4.56 1.67
CA ASP A 19 17.89 -5.07 2.89
C ASP A 19 17.55 -6.55 3.12
N VAL A 20 16.28 -6.91 2.95
CA VAL A 20 15.82 -8.30 3.06
C VAL A 20 16.44 -9.18 1.95
N CYS A 21 16.48 -8.69 0.72
CA CYS A 21 17.11 -9.42 -0.39
C CYS A 21 18.61 -9.68 -0.14
N ARG A 22 19.32 -8.68 0.39
CA ARG A 22 20.74 -8.78 0.76
C ARG A 22 20.95 -9.82 1.84
N MET A 23 20.15 -9.80 2.90
CA MET A 23 20.24 -10.72 4.01
C MET A 23 20.04 -12.17 3.59
N HIS A 24 19.07 -12.43 2.74
CA HIS A 24 18.73 -13.80 2.31
C HIS A 24 19.42 -14.23 1.00
N GLY A 25 20.28 -13.40 0.42
CA GLY A 25 20.99 -13.71 -0.81
C GLY A 25 20.06 -13.86 -2.02
N TYR A 26 18.88 -13.20 -2.05
CA TYR A 26 18.00 -13.25 -3.21
C TYR A 26 18.60 -12.47 -4.38
N ARG A 27 18.40 -13.00 -5.59
CA ARG A 27 18.82 -12.30 -6.81
C ARG A 27 17.80 -11.23 -7.17
N VAL A 28 18.18 -9.96 -7.09
CA VAL A 28 17.39 -8.86 -7.61
C VAL A 28 17.64 -8.75 -9.11
N VAL A 29 16.65 -9.13 -9.92
CA VAL A 29 16.77 -9.21 -11.40
C VAL A 29 16.26 -7.94 -12.07
N CYS A 30 15.28 -7.24 -11.47
CA CYS A 30 14.76 -5.99 -11.98
C CYS A 30 14.59 -4.97 -10.85
N LEU A 31 14.87 -3.68 -11.15
CA LEU A 31 14.62 -2.55 -10.29
C LEU A 31 13.86 -1.47 -11.06
N THR A 32 12.94 -0.77 -10.39
CA THR A 32 12.29 0.39 -11.00
C THR A 32 12.22 1.58 -10.04
N ALA A 33 12.26 2.79 -10.59
CA ALA A 33 12.06 4.03 -9.83
C ALA A 33 11.43 5.13 -10.70
N ASN A 34 11.14 6.28 -10.08
CA ASN A 34 10.65 7.45 -10.83
C ASN A 34 11.82 8.31 -11.33
N ARG A 35 12.50 9.07 -10.43
CA ARG A 35 13.51 10.11 -10.80
C ARG A 35 14.82 10.03 -10.01
N ARG A 36 14.93 9.16 -9.00
CA ARG A 36 16.10 9.11 -8.10
C ARG A 36 17.27 8.37 -8.76
N VAL A 37 17.97 9.04 -9.68
CA VAL A 37 19.08 8.45 -10.47
C VAL A 37 20.24 8.02 -9.59
N ASP A 38 20.70 8.88 -8.65
CA ASP A 38 21.87 8.59 -7.80
C ASP A 38 21.69 7.32 -6.96
N LEU A 39 20.49 7.17 -6.36
CA LEU A 39 20.19 5.98 -5.56
C LEU A 39 20.02 4.75 -6.45
N MET A 40 19.41 4.89 -7.61
CA MET A 40 19.26 3.79 -8.57
C MET A 40 20.62 3.31 -9.09
N GLU A 41 21.54 4.21 -9.42
CA GLU A 41 22.92 3.85 -9.80
C GLU A 41 23.62 3.05 -8.69
N THR A 42 23.52 3.49 -7.45
CA THR A 42 24.05 2.78 -6.28
C THR A 42 23.47 1.35 -6.20
N GLN A 43 22.14 1.21 -6.34
CA GLN A 43 21.46 -0.08 -6.32
C GLN A 43 21.88 -0.99 -7.47
N ILE A 44 22.06 -0.44 -8.69
CA ILE A 44 22.55 -1.19 -9.84
C ILE A 44 23.96 -1.74 -9.61
N ARG A 45 24.86 -0.92 -9.11
CA ARG A 45 26.25 -1.33 -8.87
C ARG A 45 26.34 -2.42 -7.79
N GLU A 46 25.45 -2.39 -6.79
CA GLU A 46 25.38 -3.38 -5.73
C GLU A 46 24.72 -4.69 -6.18
N PHE A 47 23.50 -4.62 -6.71
CA PHE A 47 22.66 -5.79 -6.97
C PHE A 47 22.83 -6.37 -8.40
N ARG A 48 23.38 -5.58 -9.31
CA ARG A 48 23.63 -5.96 -10.73
C ARG A 48 22.39 -6.57 -11.39
N PRO A 49 21.24 -5.84 -11.41
CA PRO A 49 20.03 -6.34 -12.05
C PRO A 49 20.22 -6.47 -13.57
N ASP A 50 19.44 -7.35 -14.17
CA ASP A 50 19.42 -7.50 -15.63
C ASP A 50 18.73 -6.32 -16.31
N LEU A 51 17.60 -5.84 -15.70
CA LEU A 51 16.79 -4.72 -16.21
C LEU A 51 16.56 -3.66 -15.13
N VAL A 52 16.50 -2.42 -15.57
CA VAL A 52 16.05 -1.29 -14.74
C VAL A 52 15.10 -0.41 -15.55
N SER A 53 14.07 0.14 -14.91
CA SER A 53 13.20 1.15 -15.54
C SER A 53 13.07 2.40 -14.68
N MET A 54 13.21 3.57 -15.31
CA MET A 54 12.85 4.87 -14.73
C MET A 54 11.56 5.37 -15.37
N MET A 55 10.58 5.80 -14.55
CA MET A 55 9.33 6.36 -15.09
C MET A 55 9.56 7.67 -15.84
N ASP A 56 10.50 8.51 -15.38
CA ASP A 56 10.90 9.74 -16.03
C ASP A 56 11.91 9.45 -17.14
N PRO A 57 11.62 9.81 -18.40
CA PRO A 57 12.52 9.54 -19.53
C PRO A 57 13.86 10.26 -19.42
N VAL A 58 13.90 11.48 -18.88
CA VAL A 58 15.14 12.24 -18.68
C VAL A 58 16.04 11.56 -17.66
N ALA A 59 15.45 11.09 -16.56
CA ALA A 59 16.17 10.30 -15.56
C ALA A 59 16.68 8.97 -16.13
N ALA A 60 15.92 8.33 -17.03
CA ALA A 60 16.35 7.11 -17.70
C ALA A 60 17.57 7.35 -18.61
N ASP A 61 17.62 8.46 -19.35
CA ASP A 61 18.74 8.81 -20.24
C ASP A 61 20.01 9.14 -19.44
N ASP A 62 19.88 9.89 -18.35
CA ASP A 62 20.99 10.15 -17.42
C ASP A 62 21.53 8.84 -16.82
N LEU A 63 20.63 8.00 -16.29
CA LEU A 63 21.02 6.71 -15.70
C LEU A 63 21.73 5.80 -16.73
N ARG A 64 21.22 5.74 -17.95
CA ARG A 64 21.81 4.91 -19.03
C ARG A 64 23.26 5.28 -19.30
N THR A 65 23.56 6.57 -19.27
CA THR A 65 24.93 7.09 -19.42
C THR A 65 25.80 6.68 -18.24
N ARG A 66 25.31 6.81 -17.01
CA ARG A 66 26.07 6.54 -15.78
C ARG A 66 26.41 5.05 -15.56
N VAL A 67 25.53 4.16 -16.02
CA VAL A 67 25.68 2.71 -15.79
C VAL A 67 26.09 1.93 -17.03
N ALA A 68 26.57 2.59 -18.08
CA ALA A 68 26.98 1.97 -19.34
C ALA A 68 28.06 0.86 -19.16
N ASP A 69 28.79 0.91 -18.06
CA ASP A 69 29.84 -0.05 -17.68
C ASP A 69 29.30 -1.30 -16.96
N THR A 70 28.01 -1.36 -16.63
CA THR A 70 27.45 -2.44 -15.77
C THR A 70 26.81 -3.58 -16.54
N GLY A 71 26.48 -3.40 -17.81
CA GLY A 71 25.72 -4.37 -18.60
C GLY A 71 24.21 -4.39 -18.29
N THR A 72 23.71 -3.60 -17.33
CA THR A 72 22.28 -3.47 -17.00
C THR A 72 21.54 -2.73 -18.11
N LYS A 73 20.45 -3.32 -18.62
CA LYS A 73 19.58 -2.64 -19.60
C LYS A 73 18.67 -1.62 -18.90
N VAL A 74 18.70 -0.35 -19.34
CA VAL A 74 17.88 0.73 -18.80
C VAL A 74 16.71 1.05 -19.73
N LEU A 75 15.50 0.89 -19.21
CA LEU A 75 14.21 1.17 -19.83
C LEU A 75 13.59 2.46 -19.27
N SER A 76 12.48 2.89 -19.86
CA SER A 76 11.75 4.08 -19.39
C SER A 76 10.24 3.94 -19.51
N GLY A 77 9.51 4.71 -18.70
CA GLY A 77 8.05 4.83 -18.75
C GLY A 77 7.31 3.59 -18.30
N MET A 78 6.01 3.56 -18.59
CA MET A 78 5.11 2.46 -18.19
C MET A 78 5.49 1.14 -18.89
N ASP A 79 5.86 1.18 -20.15
CA ASP A 79 6.28 -0.02 -20.89
C ASP A 79 7.49 -0.69 -20.24
N GLY A 80 8.48 0.10 -19.82
CA GLY A 80 9.64 -0.39 -19.09
C GLY A 80 9.28 -0.95 -17.71
N LEU A 81 8.32 -0.35 -17.02
CA LEU A 81 7.81 -0.85 -15.74
C LEU A 81 7.10 -2.20 -15.90
N ILE A 82 6.29 -2.35 -16.95
CA ILE A 82 5.62 -3.62 -17.31
C ILE A 82 6.64 -4.68 -17.74
N GLU A 83 7.67 -4.32 -18.54
CA GLU A 83 8.74 -5.25 -18.94
C GLU A 83 9.48 -5.81 -17.71
N CYS A 84 9.77 -4.96 -16.69
CA CYS A 84 10.34 -5.39 -15.42
C CYS A 84 9.39 -6.31 -14.64
N ALA A 85 8.10 -6.00 -14.59
CA ALA A 85 7.09 -6.78 -13.89
C ALA A 85 6.85 -8.18 -14.53
N THR A 86 7.09 -8.31 -15.83
CA THR A 86 6.89 -9.56 -16.58
C THR A 86 8.18 -10.30 -16.91
N TYR A 87 9.33 -9.80 -16.44
CA TYR A 87 10.63 -10.35 -16.78
C TYR A 87 10.74 -11.84 -16.47
N SER A 88 11.23 -12.63 -17.43
CA SER A 88 11.27 -14.09 -17.32
C SER A 88 12.17 -14.59 -16.18
N GLY A 89 13.21 -13.83 -15.83
CA GLY A 89 14.14 -14.14 -14.73
C GLY A 89 13.58 -13.88 -13.34
N ALA A 90 12.39 -13.25 -13.22
CA ALA A 90 11.73 -13.00 -11.94
C ALA A 90 10.76 -14.13 -11.59
N ASP A 91 10.84 -14.65 -10.36
CA ASP A 91 9.87 -15.57 -9.77
C ASP A 91 8.79 -14.80 -9.01
N THR A 92 9.19 -13.71 -8.35
CA THR A 92 8.35 -12.87 -7.55
C THR A 92 8.49 -11.40 -7.96
N VAL A 93 7.36 -10.73 -8.09
CA VAL A 93 7.29 -9.27 -8.25
C VAL A 93 6.88 -8.65 -6.92
N LEU A 94 7.73 -7.80 -6.34
CA LEU A 94 7.36 -6.95 -5.21
C LEU A 94 6.98 -5.58 -5.74
N ASN A 95 5.69 -5.25 -5.63
CA ASN A 95 5.17 -3.96 -6.08
C ASN A 95 5.12 -2.98 -4.90
N ALA A 96 6.06 -2.03 -4.86
CA ALA A 96 6.19 -0.96 -3.88
C ALA A 96 6.15 0.44 -4.52
N VAL A 97 5.59 0.57 -5.73
CA VAL A 97 5.29 1.90 -6.29
C VAL A 97 4.15 2.56 -5.52
N VAL A 98 4.04 3.87 -5.60
CA VAL A 98 3.01 4.65 -4.90
C VAL A 98 1.90 5.05 -5.87
N GLY A 99 0.65 4.91 -5.44
CA GLY A 99 -0.53 5.36 -6.19
C GLY A 99 -0.94 4.44 -7.35
N MET A 100 -1.79 4.95 -8.23
CA MET A 100 -2.41 4.20 -9.33
C MET A 100 -1.44 3.60 -10.35
N VAL A 101 -0.22 4.10 -10.43
CA VAL A 101 0.85 3.60 -11.33
C VAL A 101 1.11 2.09 -11.13
N GLY A 102 0.84 1.54 -9.94
CA GLY A 102 1.06 0.15 -9.60
C GLY A 102 0.05 -0.84 -10.21
N LEU A 103 -1.12 -0.38 -10.67
CA LEU A 103 -2.20 -1.27 -11.10
C LEU A 103 -1.87 -2.03 -12.39
N GLN A 104 -1.42 -1.32 -13.43
CA GLN A 104 -1.07 -1.95 -14.72
C GLN A 104 0.05 -3.00 -14.60
N PRO A 105 1.21 -2.69 -13.98
CA PRO A 105 2.27 -3.69 -13.83
C PRO A 105 1.87 -4.85 -12.91
N THR A 106 0.96 -4.64 -11.95
CA THR A 106 0.40 -5.73 -11.13
C THR A 106 -0.40 -6.71 -11.99
N LEU A 107 -1.32 -6.22 -12.81
CA LEU A 107 -2.11 -7.08 -13.71
C LEU A 107 -1.21 -7.84 -14.70
N ALA A 108 -0.20 -7.16 -15.26
CA ALA A 108 0.77 -7.77 -16.16
C ALA A 108 1.60 -8.87 -15.46
N ALA A 109 2.06 -8.63 -14.22
CA ALA A 109 2.79 -9.62 -13.42
C ALA A 109 1.93 -10.88 -13.16
N ILE A 110 0.65 -10.69 -12.80
CA ILE A 110 -0.29 -11.80 -12.58
C ILE A 110 -0.50 -12.60 -13.87
N GLN A 111 -0.71 -11.93 -15.02
CA GLN A 111 -0.86 -12.58 -16.31
C GLN A 111 0.40 -13.34 -16.74
N ALA A 112 1.58 -12.85 -16.35
CA ALA A 112 2.86 -13.54 -16.52
C ALA A 112 3.10 -14.62 -15.45
N LYS A 113 2.11 -14.95 -14.61
CA LYS A 113 2.15 -15.98 -13.55
C LYS A 113 3.28 -15.77 -12.54
N LYS A 114 3.60 -14.52 -12.21
CA LYS A 114 4.56 -14.18 -11.16
C LYS A 114 3.88 -14.18 -9.80
N THR A 115 4.51 -14.74 -8.78
CA THR A 115 4.06 -14.52 -7.39
C THR A 115 4.11 -13.03 -7.09
N LEU A 116 3.05 -12.49 -6.52
CA LEU A 116 2.94 -11.06 -6.25
C LEU A 116 3.10 -10.78 -4.76
N ALA A 117 4.16 -10.04 -4.36
CA ALA A 117 4.28 -9.40 -3.05
C ALA A 117 3.79 -7.96 -3.18
N LEU A 118 2.61 -7.66 -2.63
CA LEU A 118 1.91 -6.39 -2.88
C LEU A 118 2.02 -5.45 -1.68
N ALA A 119 2.75 -4.34 -1.87
CA ALA A 119 2.83 -3.22 -0.94
C ALA A 119 1.99 -2.01 -1.39
N ASN A 120 1.66 -1.93 -2.68
CA ASN A 120 0.84 -0.87 -3.24
C ASN A 120 -0.64 -1.14 -2.98
N LYS A 121 -1.18 -0.57 -1.91
CA LYS A 121 -2.60 -0.73 -1.52
C LYS A 121 -3.58 -0.15 -2.53
N GLU A 122 -3.18 0.93 -3.21
CA GLU A 122 -4.02 1.61 -4.20
C GLU A 122 -4.42 0.68 -5.37
N THR A 123 -3.59 -0.30 -5.66
CA THR A 123 -3.88 -1.36 -6.64
C THR A 123 -5.16 -2.14 -6.30
N LEU A 124 -5.32 -2.58 -5.04
CA LEU A 124 -6.52 -3.28 -4.60
C LEU A 124 -7.68 -2.32 -4.29
N VAL A 125 -7.39 -1.11 -3.85
CA VAL A 125 -8.43 -0.10 -3.61
C VAL A 125 -9.15 0.24 -4.91
N ALA A 126 -8.42 0.58 -5.95
CA ALA A 126 -9.01 1.05 -7.20
C ALA A 126 -9.40 -0.09 -8.15
N GLY A 127 -8.59 -1.13 -8.23
CA GLY A 127 -8.77 -2.24 -9.16
C GLY A 127 -9.02 -3.61 -8.51
N GLY A 128 -9.46 -3.66 -7.25
CA GLY A 128 -9.53 -4.91 -6.46
C GLY A 128 -10.27 -6.04 -7.15
N HIS A 129 -11.42 -5.78 -7.74
CA HIS A 129 -12.17 -6.76 -8.52
C HIS A 129 -11.36 -7.31 -9.71
N LEU A 130 -10.70 -6.42 -10.47
CA LEU A 130 -9.89 -6.82 -11.63
C LEU A 130 -8.68 -7.64 -11.19
N VAL A 131 -8.00 -7.19 -10.13
CA VAL A 131 -6.77 -7.82 -9.62
C VAL A 131 -7.06 -9.21 -9.04
N THR A 132 -8.07 -9.32 -8.17
CA THR A 132 -8.39 -10.60 -7.51
C THR A 132 -8.96 -11.63 -8.48
N ASN A 133 -9.81 -11.22 -9.44
CA ASN A 133 -10.31 -12.10 -10.48
C ASN A 133 -9.21 -12.56 -11.43
N THR A 134 -8.31 -11.65 -11.82
CA THR A 134 -7.14 -12.03 -12.66
C THR A 134 -6.23 -12.99 -11.90
N ALA A 135 -5.92 -12.72 -10.63
CA ALA A 135 -5.10 -13.59 -9.80
C ALA A 135 -5.71 -15.01 -9.70
N LYS A 136 -7.01 -15.10 -9.45
CA LYS A 136 -7.75 -16.36 -9.41
C LYS A 136 -7.72 -17.09 -10.76
N ALA A 137 -7.92 -16.38 -11.86
CA ALA A 137 -7.92 -16.97 -13.19
C ALA A 137 -6.55 -17.53 -13.62
N TYR A 138 -5.46 -16.89 -13.19
CA TYR A 138 -4.09 -17.30 -13.50
C TYR A 138 -3.44 -18.18 -12.42
N GLY A 139 -4.14 -18.42 -11.29
CA GLY A 139 -3.62 -19.22 -10.17
C GLY A 139 -2.41 -18.58 -9.48
N VAL A 140 -2.44 -17.25 -9.32
CA VAL A 140 -1.36 -16.46 -8.73
C VAL A 140 -1.72 -16.06 -7.30
N ASP A 141 -0.80 -16.29 -6.36
CA ASP A 141 -0.93 -15.84 -4.99
C ASP A 141 -0.56 -14.35 -4.87
N ILE A 142 -1.38 -13.60 -4.12
CA ILE A 142 -1.10 -12.24 -3.70
C ILE A 142 -0.68 -12.27 -2.23
N LEU A 143 0.58 -11.99 -1.97
CA LEU A 143 1.18 -11.97 -0.64
C LEU A 143 1.22 -10.52 -0.13
N PRO A 144 0.54 -10.20 0.98
CA PRO A 144 0.48 -8.84 1.49
C PRO A 144 1.81 -8.39 2.09
N VAL A 145 2.22 -7.18 1.77
CA VAL A 145 3.37 -6.48 2.36
C VAL A 145 2.91 -5.36 3.30
N ASP A 146 1.70 -4.82 3.11
CA ASP A 146 1.11 -3.92 4.10
C ASP A 146 1.06 -4.61 5.49
N SER A 147 1.46 -3.90 6.56
CA SER A 147 1.68 -4.51 7.88
C SER A 147 0.43 -5.16 8.46
N GLU A 148 -0.71 -4.49 8.35
CA GLU A 148 -1.99 -4.97 8.87
C GLU A 148 -2.48 -6.19 8.09
N HIS A 149 -2.36 -6.15 6.77
CA HIS A 149 -2.77 -7.27 5.91
C HIS A 149 -1.84 -8.46 6.05
N SER A 150 -0.53 -8.22 6.16
CA SER A 150 0.44 -9.27 6.49
C SER A 150 0.13 -9.91 7.84
N ALA A 151 -0.26 -9.11 8.84
CA ALA A 151 -0.65 -9.63 10.16
C ALA A 151 -1.90 -10.53 10.06
N ILE A 152 -2.94 -10.10 9.37
CA ILE A 152 -4.15 -10.91 9.13
C ILE A 152 -3.78 -12.19 8.36
N PHE A 153 -2.99 -12.09 7.29
CA PHE A 153 -2.52 -13.23 6.53
C PHE A 153 -1.77 -14.24 7.42
N GLN A 154 -0.91 -13.77 8.33
CA GLN A 154 -0.21 -14.62 9.29
C GLN A 154 -1.15 -15.28 10.32
N CYS A 155 -2.16 -14.57 10.80
CA CYS A 155 -3.16 -15.12 11.71
C CYS A 155 -4.01 -16.21 11.05
N LEU A 156 -4.27 -16.08 9.73
CA LEU A 156 -5.05 -17.06 8.95
C LEU A 156 -4.30 -18.38 8.70
N GLN A 157 -2.97 -18.44 8.85
CA GLN A 157 -2.18 -19.65 8.57
C GLN A 157 -2.57 -20.84 9.46
N GLY A 158 -3.13 -20.59 10.64
CA GLY A 158 -3.62 -21.64 11.55
C GLY A 158 -5.11 -21.95 11.40
N SER A 159 -5.83 -21.30 10.50
CA SER A 159 -7.26 -21.51 10.33
C SER A 159 -7.53 -22.78 9.51
N PRO A 160 -8.28 -23.76 10.04
CA PRO A 160 -8.58 -25.00 9.34
C PRO A 160 -9.52 -24.78 8.15
N GLU A 161 -10.40 -23.78 8.23
CA GLU A 161 -11.37 -23.46 7.19
C GLU A 161 -11.70 -21.96 7.17
N LYS A 162 -12.03 -21.44 5.99
CA LYS A 162 -12.37 -20.02 5.81
C LYS A 162 -13.61 -19.60 6.60
N GLY A 163 -14.61 -20.46 6.74
CA GLY A 163 -15.85 -20.20 7.48
C GLY A 163 -15.68 -20.09 9.01
N ALA A 164 -14.53 -20.48 9.56
CA ALA A 164 -14.24 -20.32 10.98
C ALA A 164 -13.97 -18.86 11.38
N VAL A 165 -13.56 -18.01 10.43
CA VAL A 165 -13.28 -16.58 10.68
C VAL A 165 -14.59 -15.80 10.74
N LYS A 166 -14.84 -15.16 11.89
CA LYS A 166 -16.02 -14.33 12.14
C LYS A 166 -15.80 -12.91 11.63
N LYS A 167 -14.63 -12.32 11.92
CA LYS A 167 -14.26 -10.98 11.47
C LYS A 167 -12.77 -10.71 11.48
N LEU A 168 -12.38 -9.72 10.68
CA LEU A 168 -11.04 -9.11 10.69
C LEU A 168 -11.04 -7.88 11.60
N ILE A 169 -9.95 -7.65 12.30
CA ILE A 169 -9.75 -6.49 13.18
C ILE A 169 -8.50 -5.76 12.71
N LEU A 170 -8.69 -4.68 11.95
CA LEU A 170 -7.61 -3.80 11.51
C LEU A 170 -7.21 -2.86 12.64
N THR A 171 -5.95 -2.83 13.02
CA THR A 171 -5.44 -1.84 13.97
C THR A 171 -4.95 -0.58 13.24
N ALA A 172 -5.01 0.54 13.90
CA ALA A 172 -4.53 1.85 13.40
C ALA A 172 -3.75 2.57 14.49
N SER A 173 -2.66 3.27 14.14
CA SER A 173 -1.96 4.13 15.10
C SER A 173 -2.82 5.34 15.55
N GLY A 174 -3.84 5.69 14.77
CA GLY A 174 -4.69 6.88 14.97
C GLY A 174 -4.01 8.17 14.50
N GLY A 175 -2.81 8.10 13.94
CA GLY A 175 -2.07 9.23 13.40
C GLY A 175 -1.62 10.27 14.43
N PRO A 176 -1.08 11.41 13.98
CA PRO A 176 -0.59 12.49 14.86
C PRO A 176 -1.71 13.25 15.58
N PHE A 177 -2.94 13.16 15.09
CA PHE A 177 -4.06 13.96 15.60
C PHE A 177 -5.04 13.16 16.47
N PHE A 178 -4.67 11.96 16.89
CA PHE A 178 -5.50 11.17 17.79
C PHE A 178 -5.95 11.97 19.02
N GLY A 179 -7.25 11.94 19.31
CA GLY A 179 -7.87 12.63 20.44
C GLY A 179 -8.16 14.11 20.21
N LYS A 180 -7.84 14.67 19.03
CA LYS A 180 -8.25 16.04 18.64
C LYS A 180 -9.67 16.04 18.10
N THR A 181 -10.36 17.16 18.35
CA THR A 181 -11.66 17.47 17.78
C THR A 181 -11.54 18.08 16.39
N LEU A 182 -12.63 18.07 15.61
CA LEU A 182 -12.66 18.69 14.28
C LEU A 182 -12.30 20.19 14.33
N ALA A 183 -12.74 20.92 15.37
CA ALA A 183 -12.42 22.33 15.55
C ALA A 183 -10.91 22.58 15.77
N GLU A 184 -10.22 21.69 16.48
CA GLU A 184 -8.77 21.77 16.68
C GLU A 184 -7.98 21.45 15.41
N LEU A 185 -8.60 20.74 14.45
CA LEU A 185 -7.98 20.40 13.17
C LEU A 185 -8.11 21.50 12.10
N GLU A 186 -8.91 22.52 12.35
CA GLU A 186 -9.22 23.54 11.33
C GLU A 186 -7.99 24.33 10.86
N ASN A 187 -7.01 24.51 11.74
CA ASN A 187 -5.82 25.31 11.48
C ASN A 187 -4.50 24.51 11.53
N VAL A 188 -4.57 23.17 11.46
CA VAL A 188 -3.36 22.35 11.43
C VAL A 188 -2.65 22.51 10.09
N THR A 189 -1.32 22.52 10.14
CA THR A 189 -0.47 22.70 8.97
C THR A 189 -0.01 21.36 8.41
N ALA A 190 0.52 21.38 7.18
CA ALA A 190 1.19 20.20 6.60
C ALA A 190 2.35 19.71 7.49
N ALA A 191 3.11 20.63 8.10
CA ALA A 191 4.20 20.29 9.01
C ALA A 191 3.72 19.56 10.27
N ASP A 192 2.53 19.85 10.77
CA ASP A 192 1.94 19.15 11.91
C ASP A 192 1.44 17.76 11.50
N ALA A 193 0.84 17.63 10.33
CA ALA A 193 0.31 16.39 9.82
C ALA A 193 1.42 15.39 9.44
N LEU A 194 2.62 15.87 9.12
CA LEU A 194 3.78 15.03 8.79
C LEU A 194 4.51 14.45 10.01
N LYS A 195 4.10 14.76 11.24
CA LYS A 195 4.71 14.24 12.48
C LYS A 195 4.05 12.94 12.93
N HIS A 196 4.39 11.80 12.30
CA HIS A 196 3.84 10.52 12.74
C HIS A 196 4.51 10.04 14.04
N PRO A 197 3.72 9.48 15.04
CA PRO A 197 4.26 9.14 16.36
C PRO A 197 5.20 7.93 16.36
N ASN A 198 5.00 6.93 15.51
CA ASN A 198 5.66 5.61 15.61
C ASN A 198 6.43 5.22 14.35
N TRP A 199 6.09 5.77 13.18
CA TRP A 199 6.62 5.34 11.89
C TRP A 199 7.35 6.47 11.18
N ASP A 200 8.50 6.16 10.60
CA ASP A 200 9.18 7.04 9.64
C ASP A 200 8.75 6.64 8.22
N MET A 201 7.90 7.45 7.62
CA MET A 201 7.20 7.13 6.38
C MET A 201 7.29 8.27 5.36
N GLY A 202 7.00 7.94 4.09
CA GLY A 202 6.84 8.96 3.05
C GLY A 202 5.66 9.92 3.30
N ALA A 203 5.73 11.12 2.74
CA ALA A 203 4.76 12.18 2.98
C ALA A 203 3.30 11.75 2.68
N LYS A 204 3.08 11.02 1.58
CA LYS A 204 1.73 10.54 1.19
C LYS A 204 1.08 9.73 2.30
N ILE A 205 1.72 8.65 2.72
CA ILE A 205 1.15 7.74 3.73
C ILE A 205 1.07 8.39 5.13
N THR A 206 1.94 9.37 5.42
CA THR A 206 1.88 10.12 6.68
C THR A 206 0.64 11.02 6.73
N ILE A 207 0.29 11.72 5.65
CA ILE A 207 -0.96 12.49 5.57
C ILE A 207 -2.18 11.56 5.57
N ASP A 208 -2.13 10.44 4.86
CA ASP A 208 -3.21 9.44 4.90
C ASP A 208 -3.40 8.86 6.31
N SER A 209 -2.34 8.71 7.09
CA SER A 209 -2.43 8.34 8.51
C SER A 209 -3.05 9.44 9.35
N ALA A 210 -2.67 10.72 9.12
CA ALA A 210 -3.20 11.87 9.84
C ALA A 210 -4.71 12.05 9.63
N THR A 211 -5.20 11.80 8.41
CA THR A 211 -6.63 11.87 8.06
C THR A 211 -7.40 10.58 8.36
N MET A 212 -6.70 9.52 8.76
CA MET A 212 -7.22 8.15 8.83
C MET A 212 -7.69 7.59 7.45
N MET A 213 -7.37 8.27 6.36
CA MET A 213 -7.60 7.74 5.00
C MET A 213 -6.85 6.42 4.78
N ASN A 214 -5.61 6.33 5.29
CA ASN A 214 -4.83 5.09 5.21
C ASN A 214 -5.64 3.88 5.71
N LYS A 215 -6.31 4.02 6.85
CA LYS A 215 -7.13 2.95 7.41
C LYS A 215 -8.39 2.68 6.61
N GLY A 216 -8.95 3.71 5.97
CA GLY A 216 -10.03 3.54 5.01
C GLY A 216 -9.63 2.78 3.75
N LEU A 217 -8.44 3.09 3.19
CA LEU A 217 -7.88 2.35 2.05
C LEU A 217 -7.59 0.89 2.41
N GLU A 218 -7.02 0.65 3.58
CA GLU A 218 -6.75 -0.69 4.11
C GLU A 218 -8.02 -1.50 4.36
N PHE A 219 -9.11 -0.85 4.75
CA PHE A 219 -10.42 -1.50 4.87
C PHE A 219 -10.90 -2.05 3.51
N ILE A 220 -10.73 -1.27 2.44
CA ILE A 220 -11.06 -1.70 1.07
C ILE A 220 -10.14 -2.84 0.63
N GLU A 221 -8.83 -2.71 0.88
CA GLU A 221 -7.83 -3.73 0.55
C GLU A 221 -8.14 -5.05 1.25
N ALA A 222 -8.46 -5.03 2.56
CA ALA A 222 -8.81 -6.22 3.33
C ALA A 222 -10.04 -6.95 2.77
N LYS A 223 -11.06 -6.20 2.34
CA LYS A 223 -12.25 -6.76 1.68
C LYS A 223 -11.87 -7.59 0.46
N TRP A 224 -11.00 -7.06 -0.40
CA TRP A 224 -10.59 -7.74 -1.63
C TRP A 224 -9.61 -8.89 -1.38
N LEU A 225 -8.60 -8.66 -0.56
CA LEU A 225 -7.52 -9.62 -0.34
C LEU A 225 -7.98 -10.88 0.39
N PHE A 226 -8.88 -10.72 1.37
CA PHE A 226 -9.37 -11.82 2.19
C PHE A 226 -10.78 -12.28 1.82
N ASP A 227 -11.41 -11.61 0.84
CA ASP A 227 -12.79 -11.92 0.38
C ASP A 227 -13.78 -11.94 1.55
N MET A 228 -13.67 -10.94 2.46
CA MET A 228 -14.55 -10.79 3.62
C MET A 228 -15.68 -9.80 3.33
N PRO A 229 -16.88 -10.03 3.89
CA PRO A 229 -17.95 -9.03 3.89
C PRO A 229 -17.48 -7.76 4.62
N ILE A 230 -17.93 -6.59 4.14
CA ILE A 230 -17.51 -5.30 4.71
C ILE A 230 -17.97 -5.10 6.17
N ASP A 231 -19.09 -5.70 6.56
CA ASP A 231 -19.62 -5.72 7.93
C ASP A 231 -18.85 -6.66 8.88
N ALA A 232 -18.00 -7.52 8.32
CA ALA A 232 -17.10 -8.39 9.07
C ALA A 232 -15.67 -7.82 9.18
N ILE A 233 -15.48 -6.52 8.91
CA ILE A 233 -14.17 -5.84 9.05
C ILE A 233 -14.32 -4.70 10.06
N ASP A 234 -13.68 -4.86 11.22
CA ASP A 234 -13.63 -3.84 12.28
C ASP A 234 -12.33 -3.04 12.22
N ILE A 235 -12.37 -1.80 12.71
CA ILE A 235 -11.19 -0.95 12.90
C ILE A 235 -11.05 -0.62 14.38
N VAL A 236 -9.82 -0.74 14.91
CA VAL A 236 -9.48 -0.42 16.29
C VAL A 236 -8.23 0.45 16.32
N VAL A 237 -8.24 1.53 17.10
CA VAL A 237 -7.04 2.35 17.29
C VAL A 237 -6.16 1.74 18.37
N HIS A 238 -4.89 1.48 18.02
CA HIS A 238 -3.86 0.93 18.89
C HIS A 238 -2.59 1.79 18.78
N ARG A 239 -2.37 2.63 19.79
CA ARG A 239 -1.36 3.70 19.74
C ARG A 239 0.08 3.18 19.71
N GLU A 240 0.35 2.07 20.36
CA GLU A 240 1.68 1.47 20.47
C GLU A 240 2.16 0.83 19.18
N SER A 241 1.26 0.54 18.23
CA SER A 241 1.55 -0.13 16.94
C SER A 241 2.32 -1.45 17.09
N VAL A 242 2.08 -2.18 18.18
CA VAL A 242 2.69 -3.50 18.48
C VAL A 242 1.80 -4.63 17.96
N VAL A 243 0.47 -4.52 18.17
CA VAL A 243 -0.51 -5.39 17.52
C VAL A 243 -0.78 -4.85 16.14
N HIS A 244 -0.32 -5.56 15.11
CA HIS A 244 -0.45 -5.09 13.73
C HIS A 244 -1.82 -5.37 13.12
N SER A 245 -2.53 -6.39 13.55
CA SER A 245 -3.96 -6.67 13.33
C SER A 245 -4.31 -8.03 13.92
N ALA A 246 -5.59 -8.40 13.90
CA ALA A 246 -6.09 -9.62 14.48
C ALA A 246 -7.26 -10.20 13.66
N ILE A 247 -7.59 -11.45 13.93
CA ILE A 247 -8.82 -12.10 13.47
C ILE A 247 -9.61 -12.61 14.67
N ALA A 248 -10.93 -12.54 14.58
CA ALA A 248 -11.82 -13.19 15.55
C ALA A 248 -12.51 -14.39 14.90
N TYR A 249 -12.55 -15.49 15.60
CA TYR A 249 -13.21 -16.72 15.18
C TYR A 249 -14.67 -16.80 15.63
N GLN A 250 -15.42 -17.77 15.08
CA GLN A 250 -16.82 -18.00 15.46
C GLN A 250 -17.01 -18.38 16.93
N ASP A 251 -16.00 -18.99 17.56
CA ASP A 251 -15.97 -19.32 19.00
C ASP A 251 -15.60 -18.13 19.89
N ASN A 252 -15.45 -16.92 19.31
CA ASN A 252 -15.00 -15.67 19.93
C ASN A 252 -13.52 -15.65 20.37
N SER A 253 -12.71 -16.64 20.02
CA SER A 253 -11.26 -16.54 20.17
C SER A 253 -10.71 -15.46 19.24
N VAL A 254 -9.67 -14.73 19.69
CA VAL A 254 -8.97 -13.71 18.90
C VAL A 254 -7.50 -14.09 18.77
N ILE A 255 -7.01 -14.12 17.53
CA ILE A 255 -5.59 -14.32 17.25
C ILE A 255 -5.03 -13.04 16.61
N ALA A 256 -3.92 -12.56 17.15
CA ALA A 256 -3.25 -11.35 16.70
C ALA A 256 -1.79 -11.61 16.37
N GLN A 257 -1.26 -10.90 15.37
CA GLN A 257 0.17 -10.87 15.12
C GLN A 257 0.76 -9.62 15.79
N LEU A 258 1.84 -9.84 16.53
CA LEU A 258 2.57 -8.79 17.24
C LEU A 258 4.00 -8.69 16.68
N GLY A 259 4.54 -7.48 16.68
CA GLY A 259 5.91 -7.19 16.26
C GLY A 259 6.28 -5.74 16.55
N VAL A 260 7.56 -5.42 16.49
CA VAL A 260 8.00 -4.02 16.47
C VAL A 260 7.57 -3.36 15.14
N PRO A 261 7.37 -2.03 15.11
CA PRO A 261 6.95 -1.31 13.89
C PRO A 261 8.10 -1.21 12.87
N ASP A 262 8.35 -2.30 12.14
CA ASP A 262 9.39 -2.40 11.12
C ASP A 262 8.86 -3.15 9.89
N MET A 263 8.86 -2.48 8.74
CA MET A 263 8.33 -3.04 7.49
C MET A 263 9.13 -4.23 6.94
N ARG A 264 10.36 -4.45 7.41
CA ARG A 264 11.15 -5.63 7.02
C ARG A 264 10.51 -6.94 7.49
N ILE A 265 9.67 -6.91 8.54
CA ILE A 265 8.91 -8.10 8.99
C ILE A 265 7.93 -8.57 7.90
N PRO A 266 6.95 -7.76 7.49
CA PRO A 266 6.00 -8.19 6.45
C PRO A 266 6.65 -8.37 5.08
N ILE A 267 7.63 -7.54 4.70
CA ILE A 267 8.41 -7.71 3.48
C ILE A 267 9.09 -9.08 3.44
N GLN A 268 9.81 -9.41 4.50
CA GLN A 268 10.48 -10.70 4.61
C GLN A 268 9.48 -11.84 4.51
N TYR A 269 8.38 -11.78 5.26
CA TYR A 269 7.40 -12.86 5.24
C TYR A 269 6.79 -13.07 3.85
N ALA A 270 6.47 -11.99 3.13
CA ALA A 270 5.99 -12.08 1.75
C ALA A 270 7.05 -12.71 0.80
N LEU A 271 8.33 -12.42 1.00
CA LEU A 271 9.40 -12.95 0.15
C LEU A 271 9.82 -14.39 0.52
N THR A 272 9.67 -14.79 1.78
CA THR A 272 10.11 -16.12 2.27
C THR A 272 8.97 -17.12 2.41
N TYR A 273 7.72 -16.69 2.30
CA TYR A 273 6.54 -17.54 2.50
C TYR A 273 6.64 -18.87 1.72
N PRO A 274 6.31 -20.00 2.34
CA PRO A 274 5.72 -20.17 3.70
C PRO A 274 6.75 -20.25 4.84
N GLN A 275 8.03 -20.07 4.57
CA GLN A 275 9.10 -20.21 5.56
C GLN A 275 9.22 -18.97 6.46
N ARG A 276 9.59 -19.21 7.74
CA ARG A 276 9.97 -18.17 8.69
C ARG A 276 11.47 -18.23 8.94
N LEU A 277 12.18 -17.30 8.31
CA LEU A 277 13.65 -17.22 8.37
C LEU A 277 14.09 -16.17 9.40
N PRO A 278 15.36 -16.21 9.86
CA PRO A 278 15.90 -15.17 10.74
C PRO A 278 15.71 -13.77 10.16
N SER A 279 15.40 -12.80 11.01
CA SER A 279 15.12 -11.42 10.63
C SER A 279 16.21 -10.47 11.14
N PRO A 280 16.52 -9.38 10.42
CA PRO A 280 17.42 -8.33 10.89
C PRO A 280 16.73 -7.39 11.91
N VAL A 281 15.45 -7.60 12.17
CA VAL A 281 14.64 -6.74 13.02
C VAL A 281 14.81 -7.10 14.48
N GLN A 282 14.78 -6.10 15.36
CA GLN A 282 14.86 -6.30 16.80
C GLN A 282 13.70 -7.17 17.30
N GLU A 283 14.00 -8.05 18.27
CA GLU A 283 12.98 -8.86 18.93
C GLU A 283 12.03 -7.98 19.78
N LEU A 284 10.73 -8.31 19.73
CA LEU A 284 9.73 -7.64 20.54
C LEU A 284 9.80 -8.10 22.01
N SER A 285 9.99 -7.16 22.92
CA SER A 285 9.88 -7.40 24.36
C SER A 285 8.53 -6.91 24.88
N LEU A 286 7.63 -7.82 25.21
CA LEU A 286 6.32 -7.46 25.78
C LEU A 286 6.46 -6.83 27.18
N VAL A 287 7.52 -7.17 27.92
CA VAL A 287 7.80 -6.62 29.24
C VAL A 287 8.12 -5.14 29.18
N ASP A 288 8.88 -4.71 28.16
CA ASP A 288 9.26 -3.30 27.98
C ASP A 288 8.05 -2.42 27.61
N TYR A 289 7.08 -2.95 26.88
CA TYR A 289 5.83 -2.25 26.60
C TYR A 289 4.91 -2.18 27.82
N GLY A 290 4.86 -3.22 28.67
CA GLY A 290 4.09 -3.30 29.90
C GLY A 290 2.59 -3.35 29.72
N LYS A 291 2.02 -2.46 28.89
CA LYS A 291 0.58 -2.44 28.54
C LYS A 291 0.37 -2.06 27.08
N LEU A 292 -0.72 -2.58 26.50
CA LEU A 292 -1.22 -2.25 25.18
C LEU A 292 -2.61 -1.63 25.33
N THR A 293 -2.88 -0.57 24.56
CA THR A 293 -4.12 0.20 24.67
C THR A 293 -4.91 0.17 23.37
N PHE A 294 -6.25 0.11 23.50
CA PHE A 294 -7.15 0.03 22.36
C PHE A 294 -8.29 1.01 22.54
N TYR A 295 -8.67 1.69 21.44
CA TYR A 295 -9.71 2.71 21.42
C TYR A 295 -10.61 2.51 20.20
N ALA A 296 -11.84 2.97 20.29
CA ALA A 296 -12.71 3.08 19.12
C ALA A 296 -12.20 4.19 18.19
N PRO A 297 -12.31 4.04 16.86
CA PRO A 297 -12.06 5.13 15.93
C PRO A 297 -13.07 6.25 16.09
N ASP A 298 -12.61 7.50 15.95
CA ASP A 298 -13.48 8.67 15.88
C ASP A 298 -13.87 8.94 14.42
N TYR A 299 -15.01 8.39 14.02
CA TYR A 299 -15.55 8.53 12.66
C TYR A 299 -16.10 9.92 12.35
N ASP A 300 -16.44 10.72 13.35
CA ASP A 300 -16.99 12.07 13.19
C ASP A 300 -15.89 13.08 12.90
N THR A 301 -14.75 12.95 13.56
CA THR A 301 -13.57 13.77 13.32
C THR A 301 -12.80 13.31 12.09
N PHE A 302 -12.54 12.01 11.94
CA PHE A 302 -11.73 11.44 10.85
C PHE A 302 -12.60 10.84 9.75
N ARG A 303 -13.30 11.70 9.03
CA ARG A 303 -14.34 11.33 8.05
C ARG A 303 -13.83 10.58 6.83
N CYS A 304 -12.53 10.58 6.54
CA CYS A 304 -11.96 9.85 5.40
C CYS A 304 -12.19 8.34 5.50
N ILE A 305 -12.27 7.76 6.71
CA ILE A 305 -12.64 6.34 6.88
C ILE A 305 -14.04 6.08 6.30
N ASN A 306 -15.00 6.98 6.62
CA ASN A 306 -16.38 6.84 6.13
C ASN A 306 -16.45 6.97 4.60
N VAL A 307 -15.63 7.85 3.99
CA VAL A 307 -15.56 7.96 2.52
C VAL A 307 -15.18 6.62 1.90
N CYS A 308 -14.17 5.93 2.45
CA CYS A 308 -13.74 4.64 1.95
C CYS A 308 -14.77 3.52 2.19
N LYS A 309 -15.40 3.49 3.38
CA LYS A 309 -16.45 2.51 3.69
C LYS A 309 -17.66 2.67 2.75
N ASP A 310 -18.08 3.90 2.51
CA ASP A 310 -19.20 4.20 1.61
C ASP A 310 -18.84 3.92 0.15
N ALA A 311 -17.59 4.22 -0.26
CA ALA A 311 -17.10 3.93 -1.59
C ALA A 311 -17.16 2.42 -1.91
N ILE A 312 -16.63 1.57 -1.01
CA ILE A 312 -16.63 0.12 -1.22
C ILE A 312 -18.02 -0.49 -1.07
N ALA A 313 -18.88 0.05 -0.20
CA ALA A 313 -20.27 -0.36 -0.07
C ALA A 313 -21.08 -0.05 -1.35
N ALA A 314 -20.83 1.09 -1.97
CA ALA A 314 -21.43 1.46 -3.25
C ALA A 314 -20.85 0.66 -4.43
N GLY A 315 -19.60 0.25 -4.35
CA GLY A 315 -18.92 -0.56 -5.37
C GLY A 315 -18.59 0.19 -6.66
N GLY A 316 -18.41 -0.56 -7.74
CA GLY A 316 -18.06 -0.02 -9.05
C GLY A 316 -16.74 0.75 -9.04
N LEU A 317 -16.75 1.94 -9.65
CA LEU A 317 -15.58 2.81 -9.80
C LEU A 317 -15.37 3.78 -8.61
N ARG A 318 -16.29 3.83 -7.63
CA ARG A 318 -16.23 4.76 -6.51
C ARG A 318 -14.98 4.62 -5.63
N PRO A 319 -14.45 3.41 -5.36
CA PRO A 319 -13.17 3.28 -4.65
C PRO A 319 -11.99 3.91 -5.41
N ALA A 320 -11.96 3.77 -6.75
CA ALA A 320 -10.94 4.43 -7.58
C ALA A 320 -11.07 5.96 -7.54
N ALA A 321 -12.29 6.47 -7.62
CA ALA A 321 -12.56 7.91 -7.50
C ALA A 321 -12.17 8.46 -6.12
N ALA A 322 -12.50 7.75 -5.03
CA ALA A 322 -12.10 8.14 -3.68
C ALA A 322 -10.58 8.20 -3.51
N ASN A 323 -9.85 7.23 -4.10
CA ASN A 323 -8.39 7.24 -4.09
C ASN A 323 -7.81 8.41 -4.92
N GLY A 324 -8.28 8.61 -6.15
CA GLY A 324 -7.83 9.71 -7.01
C GLY A 324 -8.07 11.09 -6.38
N ALA A 325 -9.27 11.29 -5.83
CA ALA A 325 -9.61 12.50 -5.10
C ALA A 325 -8.68 12.73 -3.90
N ASN A 326 -8.38 11.67 -3.13
CA ASN A 326 -7.50 11.76 -1.98
C ASN A 326 -6.08 12.16 -2.36
N GLU A 327 -5.51 11.55 -3.38
CA GLU A 327 -4.15 11.89 -3.83
C GLU A 327 -4.06 13.36 -4.27
N GLU A 328 -5.09 13.89 -4.92
CA GLU A 328 -5.11 15.28 -5.34
C GLU A 328 -5.39 16.24 -4.17
N SER A 329 -6.37 15.95 -3.31
CA SER A 329 -6.65 16.74 -2.11
C SER A 329 -5.43 16.83 -1.19
N MET A 330 -4.72 15.71 -1.00
CA MET A 330 -3.48 15.66 -0.24
C MET A 330 -2.40 16.56 -0.87
N ARG A 331 -2.22 16.51 -2.21
CA ARG A 331 -1.27 17.36 -2.93
C ARG A 331 -1.59 18.83 -2.74
N LEU A 332 -2.86 19.21 -2.80
CA LEU A 332 -3.32 20.58 -2.57
C LEU A 332 -3.09 21.02 -1.12
N PHE A 333 -3.35 20.16 -0.14
CA PHE A 333 -3.08 20.43 1.27
C PHE A 333 -1.58 20.64 1.53
N LEU A 334 -0.71 19.77 1.01
CA LEU A 334 0.74 19.92 1.16
C LEU A 334 1.28 21.21 0.54
N ASN A 335 0.61 21.73 -0.49
CA ASN A 335 0.93 23.00 -1.11
C ASN A 335 0.20 24.21 -0.49
N GLY A 336 -0.53 24.03 0.62
CA GLY A 336 -1.25 25.08 1.35
C GLY A 336 -2.42 25.70 0.58
N LYS A 337 -3.00 24.96 -0.38
CA LYS A 337 -4.14 25.43 -1.20
C LYS A 337 -5.49 25.13 -0.55
N ILE A 338 -5.59 24.15 0.32
CA ILE A 338 -6.78 23.76 1.07
C ILE A 338 -6.42 23.50 2.53
N LYS A 339 -7.41 23.49 3.42
CA LYS A 339 -7.26 23.10 4.82
C LYS A 339 -7.23 21.58 4.96
N PHE A 340 -6.75 21.10 6.09
CA PHE A 340 -6.76 19.68 6.45
C PHE A 340 -8.18 19.08 6.44
N THR A 341 -9.15 19.84 6.98
CA THR A 341 -10.54 19.44 7.06
C THR A 341 -11.25 19.36 5.70
N ASP A 342 -10.75 20.06 4.69
CA ASP A 342 -11.31 20.05 3.34
C ASP A 342 -11.03 18.73 2.60
N ILE A 343 -9.98 18.00 2.99
CA ILE A 343 -9.59 16.73 2.35
C ILE A 343 -10.77 15.75 2.33
N ALA A 344 -11.40 15.50 3.48
CA ALA A 344 -12.51 14.56 3.57
C ALA A 344 -13.75 15.02 2.80
N VAL A 345 -13.99 16.33 2.76
CA VAL A 345 -15.13 16.95 2.05
C VAL A 345 -14.96 16.78 0.54
N LEU A 346 -13.79 17.13 0.02
CA LEU A 346 -13.47 17.00 -1.42
C LEU A 346 -13.46 15.54 -1.87
N ASN A 347 -12.85 14.66 -1.08
CA ASN A 347 -12.83 13.23 -1.38
C ASN A 347 -14.26 12.65 -1.47
N ARG A 348 -15.15 13.04 -0.54
CA ARG A 348 -16.54 12.61 -0.56
C ARG A 348 -17.27 13.12 -1.79
N ALA A 349 -17.16 14.40 -2.07
CA ALA A 349 -17.86 15.02 -3.20
C ALA A 349 -17.44 14.39 -4.56
N ALA A 350 -16.15 14.21 -4.76
CA ALA A 350 -15.63 13.58 -5.98
C ALA A 350 -16.05 12.11 -6.10
N MET A 351 -16.04 11.34 -5.00
CA MET A 351 -16.48 9.97 -4.95
C MET A 351 -17.99 9.84 -5.28
N GLU A 352 -18.81 10.72 -4.75
CA GLU A 352 -20.26 10.74 -5.00
C GLU A 352 -20.60 11.18 -6.43
N ALA A 353 -19.80 12.06 -7.03
CA ALA A 353 -19.93 12.47 -8.42
C ALA A 353 -19.57 11.34 -9.43
N CYS A 354 -18.83 10.33 -8.98
CA CYS A 354 -18.46 9.20 -9.82
C CYS A 354 -19.68 8.36 -10.18
N PRO A 355 -19.93 8.08 -11.48
CA PRO A 355 -21.05 7.25 -11.91
C PRO A 355 -20.99 5.84 -11.31
N GLN A 356 -22.15 5.27 -11.03
CA GLN A 356 -22.25 3.85 -10.68
C GLN A 356 -22.18 2.99 -11.93
N VAL A 357 -21.16 2.12 -11.98
CA VAL A 357 -20.92 1.18 -13.07
C VAL A 357 -20.71 -0.20 -12.46
N ALA A 358 -21.49 -1.20 -12.91
CA ALA A 358 -21.40 -2.56 -12.37
C ALA A 358 -20.20 -3.32 -12.96
N ASP A 359 -20.04 -3.25 -14.28
CA ASP A 359 -18.94 -3.89 -15.01
C ASP A 359 -18.02 -2.81 -15.56
N TYR A 360 -16.74 -2.93 -15.26
CA TYR A 360 -15.75 -1.95 -15.64
C TYR A 360 -14.40 -2.59 -16.01
N THR A 361 -13.69 -1.91 -16.89
CA THR A 361 -12.37 -2.28 -17.38
C THR A 361 -11.27 -1.52 -16.63
N LEU A 362 -10.01 -1.86 -16.92
CA LEU A 362 -8.85 -1.10 -16.44
C LEU A 362 -8.91 0.37 -16.91
N ASP A 363 -9.31 0.62 -18.14
CA ASP A 363 -9.40 1.97 -18.70
C ASP A 363 -10.45 2.80 -17.95
N ASP A 364 -11.58 2.21 -17.59
CA ASP A 364 -12.61 2.87 -16.78
C ASP A 364 -12.10 3.25 -15.40
N VAL A 365 -11.31 2.38 -14.75
CA VAL A 365 -10.65 2.67 -13.46
C VAL A 365 -9.70 3.85 -13.59
N LEU A 366 -8.86 3.88 -14.63
CA LEU A 366 -7.92 4.96 -14.89
C LEU A 366 -8.62 6.28 -15.25
N GLN A 367 -9.77 6.20 -15.91
CA GLN A 367 -10.60 7.38 -16.19
C GLN A 367 -11.26 7.92 -14.92
N ALA A 368 -11.80 7.04 -14.07
CA ALA A 368 -12.42 7.44 -12.80
C ALA A 368 -11.43 8.13 -11.86
N ASP A 369 -10.20 7.60 -11.76
CA ASP A 369 -9.12 8.26 -11.00
C ASP A 369 -8.82 9.66 -11.53
N ARG A 370 -8.67 9.81 -12.86
CA ARG A 370 -8.41 11.12 -13.48
C ARG A 370 -9.57 12.08 -13.27
N ALA A 371 -10.79 11.66 -13.55
CA ALA A 371 -11.98 12.50 -13.38
C ALA A 371 -12.16 12.99 -11.94
N ALA A 372 -11.85 12.13 -10.95
CA ALA A 372 -11.91 12.52 -9.55
C ALA A 372 -10.83 13.56 -9.18
N ARG A 373 -9.62 13.46 -9.75
CA ARG A 373 -8.56 14.48 -9.58
C ARG A 373 -8.98 15.81 -10.19
N ASP A 374 -9.49 15.78 -11.42
CA ASP A 374 -9.97 16.99 -12.12
C ASP A 374 -11.11 17.66 -11.34
N TYR A 375 -12.05 16.87 -10.81
CA TYR A 375 -13.12 17.37 -9.95
C TYR A 375 -12.57 18.15 -8.74
N VAL A 376 -11.58 17.59 -8.05
CA VAL A 376 -10.95 18.24 -6.87
C VAL A 376 -10.25 19.54 -7.28
N ILE A 377 -9.55 19.58 -8.42
CA ILE A 377 -8.88 20.78 -8.93
C ILE A 377 -9.92 21.86 -9.23
N GLU A 378 -10.98 21.51 -9.96
CA GLU A 378 -12.05 22.44 -10.33
C GLU A 378 -12.80 23.01 -9.12
N ALA A 379 -13.03 22.19 -8.08
CA ALA A 379 -13.71 22.61 -6.86
C ALA A 379 -12.90 23.64 -6.02
N VAL A 380 -11.59 23.79 -6.27
CA VAL A 380 -10.69 24.67 -5.51
C VAL A 380 -10.21 25.86 -6.36
N SER A 381 -10.43 25.83 -7.69
CA SER A 381 -10.08 26.92 -8.63
C SER A 381 -11.07 28.07 -8.54
#